data_ec7b783db5b2924e60b438e69833bdf3
#
_entry.id   ec7b783db5b2924e60b438e69833bdf3
#
_cell.length_a   1.000
_cell.length_b   1.000
_cell.length_c   1.000
_cell.angle_alpha   90.00
_cell.angle_beta   90.00
_cell.angle_gamma   90.00
#
_symmetry.space_group_name_H-M   'P 1'
#
loop_
_entity.id
_entity.type
_entity.pdbx_description
1 polymer ?
#
loop_
_entity_poly.entity_id
_entity_poly.type
_entity_poly.pdbx_seq_one_letter_code
_entity_poly.pdbx_strand_id
1 'polypeptide(L)'
;MRVMLTHESVALTLLLFLAVTITCLASADFRSSEYIWTTFESQTGWPAGVTFLSGWSTPCFMYAGIDGTLHLAEKCTDPIRVVPRALLSTVLIGFLTAFGFAIAMCYSIDDLSSLLDTM
;
A
#
# COMPACT_ATOMS: atom_id res chain seq x y z
N MET A 1 -4.61 -22.49 20.00
CA MET A 1 -5.73 -22.20 19.07
C MET A 1 -5.71 -20.74 18.55
N ARG A 2 -5.56 -19.70 19.37
CA ARG A 2 -5.53 -18.30 18.90
C ARG A 2 -4.32 -17.97 18.00
N VAL A 3 -3.16 -18.50 18.28
CA VAL A 3 -1.93 -18.23 17.48
C VAL A 3 -2.00 -18.84 16.08
N MET A 4 -2.62 -20.00 15.92
CA MET A 4 -2.83 -20.61 14.59
C MET A 4 -3.77 -19.78 13.72
N LEU A 5 -4.87 -19.27 14.29
CA LEU A 5 -5.81 -18.42 13.56
C LEU A 5 -5.18 -17.12 13.05
N THR A 6 -4.23 -16.54 13.79
CA THR A 6 -3.50 -15.34 13.34
C THR A 6 -2.55 -15.63 12.18
N HIS A 7 -1.83 -16.75 12.21
CA HIS A 7 -0.95 -17.14 11.11
C HIS A 7 -1.72 -17.46 9.82
N GLU A 8 -2.85 -18.15 9.95
CA GLU A 8 -3.72 -18.44 8.80
C GLU A 8 -4.32 -17.16 8.21
N SER A 9 -4.76 -16.22 9.04
CA SER A 9 -5.28 -14.93 8.58
C SER A 9 -4.24 -14.12 7.83
N VAL A 10 -3.01 -14.03 8.34
CA VAL A 10 -1.91 -13.33 7.67
C VAL A 10 -1.56 -14.01 6.34
N ALA A 11 -1.46 -15.33 6.31
CA ALA A 11 -1.18 -16.08 5.10
C ALA A 11 -2.27 -15.87 4.04
N LEU A 12 -3.54 -15.91 4.45
CA LEU A 12 -4.67 -15.66 3.56
C LEU A 12 -4.64 -14.24 2.98
N THR A 13 -4.38 -13.24 3.81
CA THR A 13 -4.28 -11.84 3.38
C THR A 13 -3.15 -11.66 2.36
N LEU A 14 -1.98 -12.27 2.58
CA LEU A 14 -0.87 -12.23 1.65
C LEU A 14 -1.19 -12.94 0.33
N LEU A 15 -1.86 -14.08 0.38
CA LEU A 15 -2.30 -14.80 -0.81
C LEU A 15 -3.31 -13.98 -1.62
N LEU A 16 -4.29 -13.36 -0.97
CA LEU A 16 -5.26 -12.49 -1.64
C LEU A 16 -4.58 -11.27 -2.26
N PHE A 17 -3.65 -10.64 -1.54
CA PHE A 17 -2.86 -9.52 -2.06
C PHE A 17 -2.07 -9.92 -3.30
N LEU A 18 -1.36 -11.07 -3.26
CA LEU A 18 -0.61 -11.58 -4.41
C LEU A 18 -1.55 -11.93 -5.57
N ALA A 19 -2.68 -12.58 -5.31
CA ALA A 19 -3.65 -12.92 -6.34
C ALA A 19 -4.17 -11.68 -7.07
N VAL A 20 -4.56 -10.64 -6.34
CA VAL A 20 -5.03 -9.37 -6.92
C VAL A 20 -3.91 -8.71 -7.73
N THR A 21 -2.70 -8.63 -7.17
CA THR A 21 -1.56 -8.01 -7.87
C THR A 21 -1.21 -8.75 -9.16
N ILE A 22 -1.17 -10.07 -9.13
CA ILE A 22 -0.88 -10.90 -10.31
C ILE A 22 -1.99 -10.77 -11.35
N THR A 23 -3.26 -10.77 -10.92
CA THR A 23 -4.40 -10.61 -11.83
C THR A 23 -4.38 -9.25 -12.51
N CYS A 24 -4.11 -8.17 -11.77
CA CYS A 24 -3.97 -6.84 -12.33
C CYS A 24 -2.85 -6.79 -13.37
N LEU A 25 -1.68 -7.34 -13.07
CA LEU A 25 -0.55 -7.38 -14.00
C LEU A 25 -0.82 -8.26 -15.23
N ALA A 26 -1.49 -9.40 -15.05
CA ALA A 26 -1.78 -10.33 -16.14
C ALA A 26 -2.85 -9.82 -17.12
N SER A 27 -3.74 -8.94 -16.65
CA SER A 27 -4.85 -8.40 -17.44
C SER A 27 -4.54 -7.03 -18.05
N ALA A 28 -3.36 -6.49 -17.81
CA ALA A 28 -3.01 -5.13 -18.19
C ALA A 28 -2.32 -5.07 -19.54
N ASP A 29 -2.71 -4.10 -20.36
CA ASP A 29 -1.88 -3.59 -21.45
C ASP A 29 -0.86 -2.60 -20.85
N PHE A 30 0.39 -3.03 -20.75
CA PHE A 30 1.42 -2.27 -20.03
C PHE A 30 1.71 -0.92 -20.69
N ARG A 31 1.59 0.15 -19.92
CA ARG A 31 2.06 1.47 -20.33
C ARG A 31 3.59 1.55 -20.39
N SER A 32 4.08 2.48 -21.20
CA SER A 32 5.51 2.72 -21.30
C SER A 32 6.06 3.25 -19.97
N SER A 33 7.26 2.78 -19.60
CA SER A 33 7.93 3.24 -18.37
C SER A 33 8.18 4.75 -18.38
N GLU A 34 8.41 5.34 -19.53
CA GLU A 34 8.62 6.79 -19.70
C GLU A 34 7.38 7.56 -19.22
N TYR A 35 6.19 7.14 -19.65
CA TYR A 35 4.94 7.79 -19.25
C TYR A 35 4.75 7.76 -17.73
N ILE A 36 4.98 6.62 -17.08
CA ILE A 36 4.73 6.42 -15.65
C ILE A 36 5.65 7.28 -14.78
N TRP A 37 6.90 7.46 -15.20
CA TRP A 37 7.90 8.18 -14.39
C TRP A 37 8.03 9.67 -14.71
N THR A 38 7.53 10.13 -15.85
CA THR A 38 7.70 11.53 -16.29
C THR A 38 6.39 12.31 -16.37
N THR A 39 5.25 11.63 -16.49
CA THR A 39 3.96 12.31 -16.68
C THR A 39 3.24 12.49 -15.35
N PHE A 40 2.87 13.74 -15.05
CA PHE A 40 2.00 14.07 -13.93
C PHE A 40 0.64 14.51 -14.47
N GLU A 41 -0.35 13.64 -14.38
CA GLU A 41 -1.74 13.94 -14.73
C GLU A 41 -2.53 14.35 -13.50
N SER A 42 -3.27 15.45 -13.60
CA SER A 42 -4.18 15.91 -12.57
C SER A 42 -5.51 16.36 -13.20
N GLN A 43 -6.58 15.70 -12.84
CA GLN A 43 -7.95 16.06 -13.26
C GLN A 43 -8.71 16.81 -12.16
N THR A 44 -8.04 17.18 -11.07
CA THR A 44 -8.66 17.86 -9.92
C THR A 44 -8.97 19.34 -10.18
N GLY A 45 -8.44 19.95 -11.23
CA GLY A 45 -8.51 21.39 -11.49
C GLY A 45 -7.66 22.26 -10.57
N TRP A 46 -6.91 21.65 -9.64
CA TRP A 46 -6.04 22.34 -8.71
C TRP A 46 -4.61 22.45 -9.25
N PRO A 47 -3.82 23.43 -8.78
CA PRO A 47 -2.40 23.50 -9.12
C PRO A 47 -1.67 22.21 -8.75
N ALA A 48 -0.71 21.77 -9.57
CA ALA A 48 0.01 20.50 -9.42
C ALA A 48 0.59 20.29 -8.01
N GLY A 49 1.13 21.36 -7.39
CA GLY A 49 1.66 21.27 -6.03
C GLY A 49 0.60 20.95 -4.97
N VAL A 50 -0.60 21.50 -5.10
CA VAL A 50 -1.72 21.22 -4.18
C VAL A 50 -2.22 19.81 -4.37
N THR A 51 -2.36 19.36 -5.61
CA THR A 51 -2.75 17.98 -5.93
C THR A 51 -1.74 16.97 -5.38
N PHE A 52 -0.44 17.24 -5.53
CA PHE A 52 0.61 16.39 -4.98
C PHE A 52 0.53 16.32 -3.45
N LEU A 53 0.40 17.46 -2.77
CA LEU A 53 0.27 17.49 -1.30
C LEU A 53 -1.01 16.79 -0.81
N SER A 54 -2.11 16.94 -1.53
CA SER A 54 -3.36 16.22 -1.22
C SER A 54 -3.18 14.71 -1.35
N GLY A 55 -2.48 14.24 -2.39
CA GLY A 55 -2.14 12.82 -2.57
C GLY A 55 -1.29 12.26 -1.43
N TRP A 56 -0.49 13.08 -0.77
CA TRP A 56 0.33 12.66 0.37
C TRP A 56 -0.48 12.21 1.59
N SER A 57 -1.75 12.62 1.70
CA SER A 57 -2.62 12.17 2.78
C SER A 57 -2.88 10.66 2.75
N THR A 58 -2.90 10.05 1.57
CA THR A 58 -3.15 8.61 1.41
C THR A 58 -2.09 7.75 2.11
N PRO A 59 -0.77 7.94 1.92
CA PRO A 59 0.25 7.23 2.69
C PRO A 59 0.13 7.43 4.21
N CYS A 60 -0.30 8.59 4.69
CA CYS A 60 -0.51 8.82 6.11
C CYS A 60 -1.60 7.89 6.68
N PHE A 61 -2.69 7.65 5.92
CA PHE A 61 -3.74 6.72 6.33
C PHE A 61 -3.32 5.25 6.28
N MET A 62 -2.36 4.89 5.43
CA MET A 62 -1.86 3.51 5.35
C MET A 62 -1.25 3.01 6.66
N TYR A 63 -0.65 3.91 7.42
CA TYR A 63 -0.04 3.59 8.72
C TYR A 63 -0.94 3.93 9.91
N ALA A 64 -2.22 4.23 9.67
CA ALA A 64 -3.18 4.40 10.74
C ALA A 64 -3.31 3.09 11.54
N GLY A 65 -3.25 3.18 12.87
CA GLY A 65 -3.31 2.02 13.76
C GLY A 65 -1.96 1.38 14.11
N ILE A 66 -0.83 1.90 13.61
CA ILE A 66 0.51 1.44 14.00
C ILE A 66 0.75 1.64 15.51
N ASP A 67 0.09 2.61 16.12
CA ASP A 67 0.04 2.88 17.56
C ASP A 67 -0.50 1.69 18.36
N GLY A 68 -1.32 0.83 17.76
CA GLY A 68 -1.77 -0.43 18.40
C GLY A 68 -0.62 -1.31 18.88
N THR A 69 0.52 -1.26 18.21
CA THR A 69 1.73 -1.98 18.64
C THR A 69 2.28 -1.44 19.96
N LEU A 70 2.14 -0.14 20.22
CA LEU A 70 2.55 0.49 21.48
C LEU A 70 1.67 0.06 22.65
N HIS A 71 0.37 -0.11 22.43
CA HIS A 71 -0.54 -0.61 23.44
C HIS A 71 -0.29 -2.08 23.82
N LEU A 72 0.34 -2.85 22.93
CA LEU A 72 0.76 -4.21 23.21
C LEU A 72 2.10 -4.29 23.97
N ALA A 73 2.85 -3.18 24.03
CA ALA A 73 4.14 -3.13 24.72
C ALA A 73 4.07 -3.56 26.18
N GLU A 74 2.97 -3.20 26.88
CA GLU A 74 2.75 -3.56 28.29
C GLU A 74 2.62 -5.08 28.52
N LYS A 75 2.26 -5.84 27.46
CA LYS A 75 2.10 -7.29 27.50
C LYS A 75 3.34 -8.06 27.01
N CYS A 76 4.37 -7.35 26.57
CA CYS A 76 5.60 -7.96 26.08
C CYS A 76 6.60 -8.21 27.20
N THR A 77 7.35 -9.31 27.12
CA THR A 77 8.36 -9.69 28.11
C THR A 77 9.58 -8.76 28.07
N ASP A 78 9.93 -8.23 26.88
CA ASP A 78 11.04 -7.28 26.65
C ASP A 78 10.58 -6.19 25.67
N PRO A 79 9.77 -5.21 26.12
CA PRO A 79 9.19 -4.22 25.23
C PRO A 79 10.24 -3.29 24.61
N ILE A 80 11.36 -3.03 25.31
CA ILE A 80 12.41 -2.12 24.84
C ILE A 80 13.04 -2.61 23.54
N ARG A 81 13.17 -3.91 23.35
CA ARG A 81 13.75 -4.51 22.15
C ARG A 81 12.71 -4.97 21.14
N VAL A 82 11.59 -5.51 21.61
CA VAL A 82 10.58 -6.13 20.74
C VAL A 82 9.76 -5.06 20.01
N VAL A 83 9.32 -4.00 20.70
CA VAL A 83 8.45 -2.99 20.12
C VAL A 83 9.11 -2.20 18.98
N PRO A 84 10.34 -1.66 19.12
CA PRO A 84 10.98 -0.94 18.03
C PRO A 84 11.23 -1.83 16.79
N ARG A 85 11.60 -3.10 17.01
CA ARG A 85 11.78 -4.05 15.90
C ARG A 85 10.48 -4.37 15.18
N ALA A 86 9.40 -4.58 15.94
CA ALA A 86 8.09 -4.81 15.37
C ALA A 86 7.60 -3.61 14.55
N LEU A 87 7.73 -2.39 15.08
CA LEU A 87 7.38 -1.16 14.37
C LEU A 87 8.19 -1.00 13.08
N LEU A 88 9.52 -1.15 13.17
CA LEU A 88 10.39 -1.01 12.02
C LEU A 88 10.08 -2.06 10.94
N SER A 89 9.85 -3.31 11.32
CA SER A 89 9.49 -4.36 10.37
C SER A 89 8.13 -4.12 9.73
N THR A 90 7.14 -3.64 10.49
CA THR A 90 5.82 -3.28 9.97
C THR A 90 5.91 -2.16 8.94
N VAL A 91 6.66 -1.10 9.25
CA VAL A 91 6.86 0.02 8.31
C VAL A 91 7.58 -0.44 7.05
N LEU A 92 8.65 -1.23 7.20
CA LEU A 92 9.44 -1.70 6.06
C LEU A 92 8.65 -2.64 5.15
N ILE A 93 7.98 -3.63 5.71
CA ILE A 93 7.16 -4.58 4.95
C ILE A 93 5.98 -3.84 4.30
N GLY A 94 5.30 -2.97 5.05
CA GLY A 94 4.20 -2.16 4.55
C GLY A 94 4.64 -1.26 3.39
N PHE A 95 5.78 -0.61 3.52
CA PHE A 95 6.33 0.23 2.45
C PHE A 95 6.65 -0.59 1.18
N LEU A 96 7.37 -1.70 1.32
CA LEU A 96 7.75 -2.53 0.17
C LEU A 96 6.53 -3.10 -0.56
N THR A 97 5.55 -3.61 0.18
CA THR A 97 4.33 -4.17 -0.41
C THR A 97 3.46 -3.09 -1.06
N ALA A 98 3.24 -1.98 -0.38
CA ALA A 98 2.43 -0.89 -0.91
C ALA A 98 3.07 -0.21 -2.12
N PHE A 99 4.38 0.03 -2.08
CA PHE A 99 5.12 0.62 -3.18
C PHE A 99 5.14 -0.30 -4.41
N GLY A 100 5.39 -1.59 -4.20
CA GLY A 100 5.32 -2.58 -5.28
C GLY A 100 3.93 -2.66 -5.91
N PHE A 101 2.88 -2.65 -5.09
CA PHE A 101 1.50 -2.63 -5.57
C PHE A 101 1.15 -1.34 -6.33
N ALA A 102 1.57 -0.19 -5.81
CA ALA A 102 1.34 1.09 -6.47
C ALA A 102 1.98 1.14 -7.86
N ILE A 103 3.23 0.66 -7.99
CA ILE A 103 3.89 0.52 -9.29
C ILE A 103 3.09 -0.41 -10.20
N ALA A 104 2.70 -1.59 -9.71
CA ALA A 104 1.92 -2.55 -10.49
C ALA A 104 0.60 -1.92 -10.99
N MET A 105 -0.10 -1.17 -10.15
CA MET A 105 -1.32 -0.46 -10.52
C MET A 105 -1.06 0.63 -11.57
N CYS A 106 0.02 1.41 -11.44
CA CYS A 106 0.38 2.43 -12.44
C CYS A 106 0.65 1.82 -13.82
N TYR A 107 1.25 0.62 -13.86
CA TYR A 107 1.44 -0.09 -15.14
C TYR A 107 0.15 -0.71 -15.69
N SER A 108 -0.80 -1.05 -14.84
CA SER A 108 -2.05 -1.72 -15.21
C SER A 108 -3.14 -0.76 -15.69
N ILE A 109 -3.09 0.52 -15.31
CA ILE A 109 -4.10 1.51 -15.69
C ILE A 109 -3.74 2.08 -17.07
N ASP A 110 -4.42 1.62 -18.10
CA ASP A 110 -4.19 2.09 -19.46
C ASP A 110 -4.84 3.46 -19.71
N ASP A 111 -6.08 3.67 -19.29
CA ASP A 111 -6.80 4.93 -19.45
C ASP A 111 -7.50 5.36 -18.16
N LEU A 112 -7.00 6.42 -17.54
CA LEU A 112 -7.58 7.00 -16.33
C LEU A 112 -8.97 7.61 -16.60
N SER A 113 -9.19 8.15 -17.79
CA SER A 113 -10.45 8.79 -18.15
C SER A 113 -11.58 7.76 -18.26
N SER A 114 -11.32 6.59 -18.83
CA SER A 114 -12.30 5.51 -18.94
C SER A 114 -12.72 4.95 -17.57
N LEU A 115 -11.80 4.94 -16.60
CA LEU A 115 -12.10 4.53 -15.22
C LEU A 115 -13.00 5.54 -14.51
N LEU A 116 -12.79 6.83 -14.73
CA LEU A 116 -13.59 7.90 -14.12
C LEU A 116 -15.00 7.98 -14.71
N ASP A 117 -15.15 7.68 -15.99
CA ASP A 117 -16.46 7.65 -16.67
C ASP A 117 -17.33 6.46 -16.25
N THR A 118 -16.74 5.44 -15.62
CA THR A 118 -17.44 4.23 -15.14
C THR A 118 -17.91 4.34 -13.68
N MET A 119 -17.49 5.37 -12.95
CA MET A 119 -17.87 5.65 -11.55
C MET A 119 -19.04 6.63 -11.45
#